data_9b0ae557598e1fcc1905937a8a3095d0
#
_entry.id   9b0ae557598e1fcc1905937a8a3095d0
#
_cell.length_a   1.000
_cell.length_b   1.000
_cell.length_c   1.000
_cell.angle_alpha   90.00
_cell.angle_beta   90.00
_cell.angle_gamma   90.00
#
_symmetry.space_group_name_H-M   'P 1'
#
loop_
_entity.id
_entity.type
_entity.pdbx_description
1 polymer ?
#
loop_
_entity_poly.entity_id
_entity_poly.type
_entity_poly.pdbx_seq_one_letter_code
_entity_poly.pdbx_strand_id
1 'polypeptide(L)'
;MNAELIAVGTEILLGDIVNTDAQLISQGLSELGINVFYQTVVGDNPARLERVVREAKDRADIIITTGGLGPTLDDLTKETLATVFGKKMVLHQPSMDRLTDFFKTIGREMTKNNEKQAWLPEGCTVFTNLWGTAPGCAFEADGKHVLMLPGPPRECNPMWKECAMPYLYKLAGGCIVSHNIRVFGLGESNMENILHDMMEKSANPTIAPYARTSECFARVTAKADTPAECEKMLDPVVDEILKLLGDDVYGVDVDSLEQVVGDGLRERKLTLAVAESCTGGLLSKRLTDIPGASDYYLGGVCSYSNSVKEKVLGVKKETLDTVGAVSPETAEQMAVGVANALGSDIGVGITGIAGPGGGTEDKPTGLVYISVWYD
;
A
#
# COMPACT_ATOMS: atom_id res chain seq x y z
N MET A 1 -9.90 -22.20 -1.89
CA MET A 1 -8.67 -22.54 -1.09
C MET A 1 -8.48 -21.50 -0.03
N ASN A 2 -7.95 -21.89 1.12
CA ASN A 2 -7.65 -21.00 2.23
C ASN A 2 -6.15 -20.97 2.45
N ALA A 3 -5.60 -19.78 2.65
CA ALA A 3 -4.19 -19.60 3.00
C ALA A 3 -4.04 -19.10 4.44
N GLU A 4 -2.96 -19.49 5.10
CA GLU A 4 -2.48 -18.88 6.33
C GLU A 4 -1.10 -18.28 6.11
N LEU A 5 -0.91 -17.05 6.59
CA LEU A 5 0.37 -16.34 6.55
C LEU A 5 1.05 -16.47 7.90
N ILE A 6 2.33 -16.84 7.90
CA ILE A 6 3.15 -16.96 9.10
C ILE A 6 4.40 -16.08 8.91
N ALA A 7 4.45 -14.95 9.60
CA ALA A 7 5.63 -14.10 9.62
C ALA A 7 6.58 -14.56 10.73
N VAL A 8 7.82 -14.86 10.36
CA VAL A 8 8.88 -15.30 11.27
C VAL A 8 9.87 -14.17 11.46
N GLY A 9 9.94 -13.63 12.66
CA GLY A 9 10.84 -12.55 13.03
C GLY A 9 10.49 -11.99 14.41
N THR A 10 11.47 -11.92 15.26
CA THR A 10 11.31 -11.40 16.64
C THR A 10 11.08 -9.88 16.61
N GLU A 11 11.67 -9.15 15.67
CA GLU A 11 11.51 -7.71 15.48
C GLU A 11 10.07 -7.31 15.14
N ILE A 12 9.32 -8.19 14.45
CA ILE A 12 7.90 -7.96 14.17
C ILE A 12 7.07 -8.07 15.46
N LEU A 13 7.38 -9.06 16.30
CA LEU A 13 6.71 -9.24 17.60
C LEU A 13 6.99 -8.08 18.57
N LEU A 14 8.19 -7.53 18.55
CA LEU A 14 8.58 -6.39 19.38
C LEU A 14 7.98 -5.07 18.90
N GLY A 15 7.45 -5.05 17.66
CA GLY A 15 6.90 -3.83 17.07
C GLY A 15 7.96 -2.87 16.52
N ASP A 16 9.21 -3.33 16.35
CA ASP A 16 10.30 -2.55 15.79
C ASP A 16 10.07 -2.23 14.32
N ILE A 17 9.39 -3.14 13.61
CA ILE A 17 9.02 -2.97 12.20
C ILE A 17 7.54 -3.34 11.96
N VAL A 18 6.96 -2.73 10.92
CA VAL A 18 5.61 -3.06 10.44
C VAL A 18 5.68 -4.25 9.48
N ASN A 19 4.80 -5.21 9.63
CA ASN A 19 4.68 -6.36 8.73
C ASN A 19 4.01 -5.97 7.40
N THR A 20 4.77 -5.34 6.50
CA THR A 20 4.30 -4.93 5.17
C THR A 20 4.20 -6.11 4.19
N ASP A 21 4.96 -7.19 4.41
CA ASP A 21 4.92 -8.39 3.58
C ASP A 21 3.56 -9.09 3.69
N ALA A 22 3.03 -9.21 4.91
CA ALA A 22 1.71 -9.81 5.11
C ALA A 22 0.60 -9.01 4.42
N GLN A 23 0.70 -7.67 4.40
CA GLN A 23 -0.23 -6.81 3.66
C GLN A 23 -0.18 -7.09 2.16
N LEU A 24 1.02 -7.08 1.56
CA LEU A 24 1.21 -7.32 0.13
C LEU A 24 0.73 -8.71 -0.29
N ILE A 25 1.12 -9.74 0.48
CA ILE A 25 0.76 -11.13 0.20
C ILE A 25 -0.76 -11.33 0.31
N SER A 26 -1.40 -10.76 1.33
CA SER A 26 -2.86 -10.85 1.49
C SER A 26 -3.62 -10.19 0.35
N GLN A 27 -3.14 -9.05 -0.14
CA GLN A 27 -3.70 -8.38 -1.32
C GLN A 27 -3.60 -9.29 -2.56
N GLY A 28 -2.41 -9.85 -2.85
CA GLY A 28 -2.22 -10.74 -3.98
C GLY A 28 -2.99 -12.07 -3.85
N LEU A 29 -3.16 -12.61 -2.64
CA LEU A 29 -4.02 -13.80 -2.42
C LEU A 29 -5.49 -13.48 -2.70
N SER A 30 -5.95 -12.31 -2.31
CA SER A 30 -7.30 -11.84 -2.63
C SER A 30 -7.52 -11.72 -4.15
N GLU A 31 -6.53 -11.24 -4.91
CA GLU A 31 -6.56 -11.19 -6.37
C GLU A 31 -6.64 -12.59 -7.02
N LEU A 32 -6.06 -13.59 -6.35
CA LEU A 32 -6.12 -15.00 -6.78
C LEU A 32 -7.36 -15.75 -6.29
N GLY A 33 -8.26 -15.09 -5.52
CA GLY A 33 -9.42 -15.73 -4.93
C GLY A 33 -9.12 -16.74 -3.84
N ILE A 34 -7.99 -16.56 -3.18
CA ILE A 34 -7.54 -17.39 -2.07
C ILE A 34 -7.85 -16.64 -0.78
N ASN A 35 -8.68 -17.22 0.06
CA ASN A 35 -9.07 -16.61 1.34
C ASN A 35 -7.93 -16.65 2.33
N VAL A 36 -7.76 -15.58 3.11
CA VAL A 36 -6.85 -15.52 4.26
C VAL A 36 -7.69 -15.33 5.52
N PHE A 37 -7.74 -16.35 6.37
CA PHE A 37 -8.47 -16.26 7.64
C PHE A 37 -7.55 -16.05 8.84
N TYR A 38 -6.28 -16.40 8.70
CA TYR A 38 -5.30 -16.29 9.78
C TYR A 38 -4.00 -15.69 9.29
N GLN A 39 -3.49 -14.78 10.10
CA GLN A 39 -2.14 -14.25 10.00
C GLN A 39 -1.48 -14.40 11.36
N THR A 40 -0.38 -15.13 11.42
CA THR A 40 0.34 -15.43 12.66
C THR A 40 1.74 -14.82 12.60
N VAL A 41 2.15 -14.18 13.67
CA VAL A 41 3.55 -13.72 13.85
C VAL A 41 4.20 -14.59 14.90
N VAL A 42 5.39 -15.12 14.61
CA VAL A 42 6.16 -15.94 15.52
C VAL A 42 7.61 -15.46 15.55
N GLY A 43 8.21 -15.39 16.75
CA GLY A 43 9.64 -15.08 16.87
C GLY A 43 10.51 -16.26 16.45
N ASP A 44 11.80 -15.99 16.25
CA ASP A 44 12.83 -16.91 15.78
C ASP A 44 13.09 -18.03 16.80
N ASN A 45 12.13 -18.96 16.89
CA ASN A 45 12.19 -20.12 17.77
C ASN A 45 11.58 -21.34 17.08
N PRO A 46 12.36 -22.40 16.82
CA PRO A 46 11.91 -23.58 16.08
C PRO A 46 10.69 -24.28 16.69
N ALA A 47 10.65 -24.44 17.98
CA ALA A 47 9.55 -25.14 18.65
C ALA A 47 8.22 -24.35 18.59
N ARG A 48 8.28 -23.02 18.67
CA ARG A 48 7.11 -22.17 18.47
C ARG A 48 6.64 -22.19 17.03
N LEU A 49 7.58 -22.07 16.08
CA LEU A 49 7.28 -22.12 14.64
C LEU A 49 6.68 -23.48 14.28
N GLU A 50 7.26 -24.59 14.75
CA GLU A 50 6.72 -25.94 14.53
C GLU A 50 5.26 -26.04 14.99
N ARG A 51 4.93 -25.54 16.18
CA ARG A 51 3.56 -25.56 16.69
C ARG A 51 2.61 -24.79 15.80
N VAL A 52 2.98 -23.55 15.43
CA VAL A 52 2.17 -22.70 14.56
C VAL A 52 1.95 -23.34 13.18
N VAL A 53 3.00 -23.93 12.60
CA VAL A 53 2.90 -24.62 11.32
C VAL A 53 2.00 -25.85 11.39
N ARG A 54 2.04 -26.61 12.48
CA ARG A 54 1.12 -27.74 12.70
C ARG A 54 -0.33 -27.29 12.81
N GLU A 55 -0.60 -26.23 13.55
CA GLU A 55 -1.94 -25.63 13.63
C GLU A 55 -2.43 -25.12 12.26
N ALA A 56 -1.57 -24.46 11.50
CA ALA A 56 -1.89 -24.00 10.14
C ALA A 56 -2.16 -25.16 9.18
N LYS A 57 -1.41 -26.28 9.31
CA LYS A 57 -1.60 -27.49 8.50
C LYS A 57 -3.01 -28.09 8.67
N ASP A 58 -3.62 -27.97 9.83
CA ASP A 58 -4.94 -28.52 10.09
C ASP A 58 -6.08 -27.68 9.49
N ARG A 59 -5.86 -26.37 9.25
CA ARG A 59 -6.92 -25.42 8.88
C ARG A 59 -6.73 -24.68 7.56
N ALA A 60 -5.54 -24.72 6.97
CA ALA A 60 -5.24 -24.05 5.70
C ALA A 60 -4.87 -25.05 4.60
N ASP A 61 -5.17 -24.71 3.35
CA ASP A 61 -4.74 -25.44 2.15
C ASP A 61 -3.37 -24.99 1.69
N ILE A 62 -3.05 -23.73 1.97
CA ILE A 62 -1.81 -23.04 1.60
C ILE A 62 -1.20 -22.42 2.85
N ILE A 63 0.07 -22.71 3.11
CA ILE A 63 0.86 -22.10 4.19
C ILE A 63 1.95 -21.27 3.56
N ILE A 64 1.99 -19.98 3.87
CA ILE A 64 3.02 -19.07 3.35
C ILE A 64 3.78 -18.50 4.54
N THR A 65 5.10 -18.72 4.55
CA THR A 65 5.97 -18.11 5.55
C THR A 65 6.82 -17.00 4.97
N THR A 66 7.07 -15.95 5.74
CA THR A 66 8.06 -14.91 5.44
C THR A 66 9.09 -14.83 6.55
N GLY A 67 10.37 -14.73 6.20
CA GLY A 67 11.47 -14.65 7.17
C GLY A 67 12.10 -16.00 7.56
N GLY A 68 13.20 -15.92 8.28
CA GLY A 68 13.96 -17.07 8.78
C GLY A 68 14.63 -17.94 7.72
N LEU A 69 14.98 -17.37 6.53
CA LEU A 69 15.68 -18.05 5.43
C LEU A 69 17.16 -17.69 5.35
N GLY A 70 17.65 -16.82 6.20
CA GLY A 70 19.01 -16.32 6.21
C GLY A 70 20.04 -17.34 6.66
N PRO A 71 21.31 -16.89 6.83
CA PRO A 71 22.43 -17.78 7.18
C PRO A 71 22.66 -17.92 8.69
N THR A 72 21.91 -17.22 9.54
CA THR A 72 22.16 -17.20 10.98
C THR A 72 21.61 -18.46 11.68
N LEU A 73 21.97 -18.66 12.93
CA LEU A 73 21.58 -19.88 13.67
C LEU A 73 20.09 -19.93 14.00
N ASP A 74 19.46 -18.78 14.07
CA ASP A 74 18.03 -18.58 14.32
C ASP A 74 17.16 -18.63 13.05
N ASP A 75 17.77 -18.53 11.85
CA ASP A 75 17.10 -18.76 10.57
C ASP A 75 16.79 -20.26 10.37
N LEU A 76 15.70 -20.76 10.90
CA LEU A 76 15.35 -22.20 10.89
C LEU A 76 13.99 -22.49 10.23
N THR A 77 13.47 -21.57 9.46
CA THR A 77 12.14 -21.72 8.82
C THR A 77 12.11 -22.95 7.89
N LYS A 78 13.08 -23.10 6.99
CA LYS A 78 13.13 -24.21 6.03
C LYS A 78 13.22 -25.56 6.71
N GLU A 79 14.12 -25.69 7.67
CA GLU A 79 14.35 -26.92 8.43
C GLU A 79 13.12 -27.32 9.24
N THR A 80 12.45 -26.34 9.88
CA THR A 80 11.24 -26.57 10.67
C THR A 80 10.09 -27.04 9.78
N LEU A 81 9.84 -26.36 8.66
CA LEU A 81 8.78 -26.76 7.74
C LEU A 81 9.10 -28.13 7.10
N ALA A 82 10.33 -28.36 6.69
CA ALA A 82 10.75 -29.65 6.17
C ALA A 82 10.50 -30.78 7.19
N THR A 83 10.80 -30.56 8.47
CA THR A 83 10.54 -31.50 9.54
C THR A 83 9.05 -31.79 9.72
N VAL A 84 8.19 -30.74 9.78
CA VAL A 84 6.73 -30.87 9.95
C VAL A 84 6.09 -31.66 8.80
N PHE A 85 6.61 -31.51 7.59
CA PHE A 85 6.09 -32.16 6.38
C PHE A 85 6.88 -33.40 5.96
N GLY A 86 7.81 -33.89 6.77
CA GLY A 86 8.58 -35.10 6.51
C GLY A 86 9.50 -35.01 5.29
N LYS A 87 9.90 -33.82 4.89
CA LYS A 87 10.82 -33.57 3.76
C LYS A 87 12.27 -33.62 4.21
N LYS A 88 13.14 -34.16 3.36
CA LYS A 88 14.59 -34.08 3.59
C LYS A 88 15.12 -32.74 3.09
N MET A 89 16.14 -32.23 3.77
CA MET A 89 16.90 -31.09 3.28
C MET A 89 17.98 -31.59 2.33
N VAL A 90 18.05 -31.04 1.12
CA VAL A 90 19.02 -31.39 0.08
C VAL A 90 19.74 -30.15 -0.42
N LEU A 91 20.99 -30.31 -0.80
CA LEU A 91 21.78 -29.22 -1.42
C LEU A 91 21.24 -28.92 -2.83
N HIS A 92 20.82 -27.69 -3.05
CA HIS A 92 20.46 -27.21 -4.38
C HIS A 92 21.67 -26.53 -5.03
N GLN A 93 22.38 -27.27 -5.91
CA GLN A 93 23.63 -26.80 -6.48
C GLN A 93 23.53 -25.46 -7.20
N PRO A 94 22.46 -25.15 -8.03
CA PRO A 94 22.33 -23.84 -8.65
C PRO A 94 22.23 -22.67 -7.65
N SER A 95 21.62 -22.89 -6.50
CA SER A 95 21.59 -21.87 -5.44
C SER A 95 22.96 -21.68 -4.78
N MET A 96 23.72 -22.76 -4.61
CA MET A 96 25.09 -22.71 -4.07
C MET A 96 26.00 -21.96 -5.03
N ASP A 97 25.95 -22.27 -6.31
CA ASP A 97 26.77 -21.62 -7.34
C ASP A 97 26.47 -20.11 -7.37
N ARG A 98 25.20 -19.75 -7.36
CA ARG A 98 24.75 -18.35 -7.31
C ARG A 98 25.25 -17.62 -6.06
N LEU A 99 25.15 -18.24 -4.88
CA LEU A 99 25.70 -17.70 -3.64
C LEU A 99 27.18 -17.42 -3.75
N THR A 100 27.93 -18.40 -4.25
CA THR A 100 29.36 -18.28 -4.46
C THR A 100 29.73 -17.12 -5.39
N ASP A 101 29.01 -16.99 -6.50
CA ASP A 101 29.22 -15.92 -7.47
C ASP A 101 28.80 -14.54 -6.91
N PHE A 102 27.75 -14.48 -6.13
CA PHE A 102 27.36 -13.25 -5.43
C PHE A 102 28.49 -12.74 -4.52
N PHE A 103 29.03 -13.61 -3.66
CA PHE A 103 30.14 -13.23 -2.76
C PHE A 103 31.43 -12.84 -3.51
N LYS A 104 31.75 -13.51 -4.61
CA LYS A 104 32.84 -13.11 -5.51
C LYS A 104 32.62 -11.70 -6.08
N THR A 105 31.39 -11.40 -6.55
CA THR A 105 31.07 -10.12 -7.18
C THR A 105 31.21 -8.95 -6.21
N ILE A 106 30.83 -9.13 -4.93
CA ILE A 106 30.99 -8.10 -3.91
C ILE A 106 32.37 -8.07 -3.24
N GLY A 107 33.29 -8.91 -3.70
CA GLY A 107 34.68 -8.97 -3.18
C GLY A 107 34.77 -9.44 -1.73
N ARG A 108 33.82 -10.27 -1.26
CA ARG A 108 33.81 -10.84 0.10
C ARG A 108 33.94 -12.36 0.05
N GLU A 109 34.55 -12.92 1.07
CA GLU A 109 34.59 -14.36 1.26
C GLU A 109 33.28 -14.89 1.81
N MET A 110 32.74 -15.94 1.18
CA MET A 110 31.52 -16.60 1.65
C MET A 110 31.87 -17.42 2.92
N THR A 111 31.16 -17.14 4.00
CA THR A 111 31.32 -17.90 5.25
C THR A 111 30.53 -19.20 5.20
N LYS A 112 31.00 -20.22 5.95
CA LYS A 112 30.40 -21.57 5.94
C LYS A 112 28.91 -21.58 6.29
N ASN A 113 28.46 -20.69 7.15
CA ASN A 113 27.02 -20.58 7.52
C ASN A 113 26.14 -20.09 6.34
N ASN A 114 26.69 -19.39 5.35
CA ASN A 114 25.94 -19.02 4.14
C ASN A 114 25.52 -20.25 3.31
N GLU A 115 26.29 -21.35 3.35
CA GLU A 115 25.97 -22.58 2.62
C GLU A 115 24.57 -23.11 2.97
N LYS A 116 24.11 -22.90 4.23
CA LYS A 116 22.78 -23.24 4.72
C LYS A 116 21.65 -22.69 3.84
N GLN A 117 21.83 -21.52 3.23
CA GLN A 117 20.84 -20.91 2.36
C GLN A 117 20.56 -21.75 1.10
N ALA A 118 21.52 -22.52 0.62
CA ALA A 118 21.38 -23.40 -0.55
C ALA A 118 20.77 -24.78 -0.22
N TRP A 119 20.56 -25.11 1.05
CA TRP A 119 19.85 -26.32 1.44
C TRP A 119 18.35 -26.07 1.42
N LEU A 120 17.60 -26.89 0.64
CA LEU A 120 16.17 -26.73 0.40
C LEU A 120 15.44 -28.06 0.62
N PRO A 121 14.12 -28.04 0.90
CA PRO A 121 13.31 -29.24 0.96
C PRO A 121 13.33 -30.02 -0.36
N GLU A 122 13.49 -31.34 -0.28
CA GLU A 122 13.54 -32.22 -1.45
C GLU A 122 12.30 -32.11 -2.33
N GLY A 123 12.50 -31.90 -3.64
CA GLY A 123 11.42 -31.80 -4.63
C GLY A 123 10.67 -30.47 -4.62
N CYS A 124 11.20 -29.44 -3.97
CA CYS A 124 10.58 -28.12 -4.02
C CYS A 124 10.80 -27.41 -5.36
N THR A 125 9.86 -26.51 -5.71
CA THR A 125 10.05 -25.49 -6.75
C THR A 125 10.85 -24.36 -6.13
N VAL A 126 12.02 -24.06 -6.69
CA VAL A 126 12.91 -23.02 -6.16
C VAL A 126 12.56 -21.65 -6.74
N PHE A 127 12.40 -20.67 -5.87
CA PHE A 127 12.24 -19.26 -6.22
C PHE A 127 13.61 -18.59 -6.13
N THR A 128 14.24 -18.37 -7.27
CA THR A 128 15.57 -17.75 -7.33
C THR A 128 15.49 -16.31 -6.82
N ASN A 129 16.31 -16.01 -5.81
CA ASN A 129 16.38 -14.65 -5.26
C ASN A 129 17.34 -13.79 -6.09
N LEU A 130 16.81 -12.88 -6.90
CA LEU A 130 17.60 -11.94 -7.70
C LEU A 130 17.96 -10.66 -6.93
N TRP A 131 17.36 -10.44 -5.77
CA TRP A 131 17.47 -9.23 -4.96
C TRP A 131 18.24 -9.45 -3.65
N GLY A 132 18.60 -10.69 -3.36
CA GLY A 132 19.35 -11.09 -2.16
C GLY A 132 20.01 -12.46 -2.33
N THR A 133 20.31 -13.10 -1.20
CA THR A 133 21.07 -14.35 -1.16
C THR A 133 20.23 -15.59 -0.87
N ALA A 134 19.16 -15.45 -0.08
CA ALA A 134 18.34 -16.57 0.35
C ALA A 134 17.27 -16.92 -0.70
N PRO A 135 17.31 -18.06 -1.38
CA PRO A 135 16.22 -18.48 -2.25
C PRO A 135 14.96 -18.76 -1.45
N GLY A 136 13.80 -18.39 -2.01
CA GLY A 136 12.53 -18.91 -1.57
C GLY A 136 12.25 -20.27 -2.22
N CYS A 137 11.20 -20.94 -1.77
CA CYS A 137 10.76 -22.17 -2.43
C CYS A 137 9.31 -22.51 -2.11
N ALA A 138 8.72 -23.40 -2.92
CA ALA A 138 7.43 -23.99 -2.67
C ALA A 138 7.46 -25.50 -2.83
N PHE A 139 6.67 -26.22 -2.03
CA PHE A 139 6.47 -27.65 -2.20
C PHE A 139 5.04 -28.07 -1.85
N GLU A 140 4.65 -29.22 -2.32
CA GLU A 140 3.41 -29.87 -1.94
C GLU A 140 3.73 -31.07 -1.03
N ALA A 141 3.00 -31.20 0.06
CA ALA A 141 3.02 -32.36 0.93
C ALA A 141 1.71 -32.47 1.74
N ASP A 142 1.24 -33.69 1.96
CA ASP A 142 0.01 -33.98 2.71
C ASP A 142 -1.24 -33.23 2.19
N GLY A 143 -1.29 -32.98 0.87
CA GLY A 143 -2.38 -32.21 0.22
C GLY A 143 -2.35 -30.71 0.55
N LYS A 144 -1.24 -30.20 1.06
CA LYS A 144 -1.02 -28.77 1.35
C LYS A 144 0.07 -28.21 0.49
N HIS A 145 -0.05 -26.92 0.11
CA HIS A 145 1.00 -26.16 -0.55
C HIS A 145 1.73 -25.28 0.47
N VAL A 146 3.03 -25.39 0.51
CA VAL A 146 3.89 -24.66 1.47
C VAL A 146 4.84 -23.76 0.68
N LEU A 147 4.78 -22.46 0.93
CA LEU A 147 5.65 -21.47 0.32
C LEU A 147 6.50 -20.80 1.40
N MET A 148 7.78 -20.59 1.09
CA MET A 148 8.72 -19.90 1.98
C MET A 148 9.36 -18.74 1.23
N LEU A 149 9.22 -17.54 1.76
CA LEU A 149 9.72 -16.29 1.19
C LEU A 149 10.69 -15.61 2.16
N PRO A 150 11.66 -14.83 1.66
CA PRO A 150 12.55 -14.05 2.53
C PRO A 150 11.78 -12.99 3.31
N GLY A 151 12.34 -12.54 4.44
CA GLY A 151 11.72 -11.51 5.29
C GLY A 151 11.92 -10.06 4.82
N PRO A 152 13.09 -9.66 4.29
CA PRO A 152 13.28 -8.28 3.87
C PRO A 152 12.33 -7.89 2.72
N PRO A 153 11.51 -6.82 2.84
CA PRO A 153 10.53 -6.43 1.81
C PRO A 153 11.13 -6.22 0.41
N ARG A 154 12.38 -5.73 0.33
CA ARG A 154 13.11 -5.59 -0.95
C ARG A 154 13.33 -6.91 -1.69
N GLU A 155 13.31 -8.04 -0.97
CA GLU A 155 13.49 -9.40 -1.51
C GLU A 155 12.15 -10.13 -1.61
N CYS A 156 11.32 -10.02 -0.57
CA CYS A 156 10.00 -10.64 -0.48
C CYS A 156 9.05 -10.14 -1.57
N ASN A 157 8.91 -8.81 -1.71
CA ASN A 157 7.94 -8.21 -2.62
C ASN A 157 8.14 -8.62 -4.09
N PRO A 158 9.33 -8.51 -4.69
CA PRO A 158 9.52 -8.96 -6.07
C PRO A 158 9.43 -10.49 -6.19
N MET A 159 9.93 -11.28 -5.22
CA MET A 159 9.82 -12.74 -5.25
C MET A 159 8.35 -13.19 -5.17
N TRP A 160 7.53 -12.50 -4.37
CA TRP A 160 6.09 -12.71 -4.34
C TRP A 160 5.48 -12.52 -5.73
N LYS A 161 5.73 -11.37 -6.35
CA LYS A 161 5.14 -11.01 -7.65
C LYS A 161 5.62 -11.92 -8.81
N GLU A 162 6.92 -12.21 -8.87
CA GLU A 162 7.53 -12.88 -10.01
C GLU A 162 7.56 -14.41 -9.90
N CYS A 163 7.48 -14.95 -8.67
CA CYS A 163 7.60 -16.40 -8.45
C CYS A 163 6.37 -17.00 -7.75
N ALA A 164 6.01 -16.48 -6.56
CA ALA A 164 4.97 -17.09 -5.73
C ALA A 164 3.56 -16.89 -6.30
N MET A 165 3.21 -15.70 -6.76
CA MET A 165 1.90 -15.46 -7.41
C MET A 165 1.71 -16.33 -8.66
N PRO A 166 2.66 -16.41 -9.62
CA PRO A 166 2.53 -17.33 -10.76
C PRO A 166 2.42 -18.81 -10.39
N TYR A 167 3.07 -19.22 -9.29
CA TYR A 167 2.91 -20.57 -8.76
C TYR A 167 1.49 -20.82 -8.25
N LEU A 168 0.97 -19.90 -7.45
CA LEU A 168 -0.39 -19.98 -6.88
C LEU A 168 -1.47 -19.82 -7.93
N TYR A 169 -1.26 -18.98 -8.95
CA TYR A 169 -2.19 -18.81 -10.07
C TYR A 169 -2.51 -20.14 -10.76
N LYS A 170 -1.50 -21.00 -10.96
CA LYS A 170 -1.68 -22.34 -11.53
C LYS A 170 -2.54 -23.26 -10.66
N LEU A 171 -2.61 -23.02 -9.36
CA LEU A 171 -3.37 -23.81 -8.41
C LEU A 171 -4.81 -23.30 -8.25
N ALA A 172 -5.03 -22.01 -8.41
CA ALA A 172 -6.30 -21.36 -8.10
C ALA A 172 -7.46 -21.74 -9.07
N GLY A 173 -7.15 -22.28 -10.24
CA GLY A 173 -8.16 -22.78 -11.19
C GLY A 173 -9.13 -21.71 -11.67
N GLY A 174 -8.65 -20.50 -11.96
CA GLY A 174 -9.40 -19.34 -12.39
C GLY A 174 -8.69 -18.06 -12.02
N CYS A 175 -9.24 -16.93 -12.43
CA CYS A 175 -8.72 -15.62 -12.07
C CYS A 175 -9.77 -14.78 -11.35
N ILE A 176 -9.29 -13.80 -10.60
CA ILE A 176 -10.09 -12.73 -10.00
C ILE A 176 -9.57 -11.41 -10.55
N VAL A 177 -10.50 -10.55 -10.95
CA VAL A 177 -10.24 -9.15 -11.31
C VAL A 177 -11.07 -8.27 -10.40
N SER A 178 -10.48 -7.17 -9.94
CA SER A 178 -11.18 -6.20 -9.08
C SER A 178 -10.93 -4.79 -9.58
N HIS A 179 -11.98 -3.96 -9.56
CA HIS A 179 -11.88 -2.52 -9.73
C HIS A 179 -12.17 -1.78 -8.44
N ASN A 180 -11.41 -0.73 -8.17
CA ASN A 180 -11.61 0.14 -7.01
C ASN A 180 -12.14 1.49 -7.47
N ILE A 181 -13.39 1.76 -7.17
CA ILE A 181 -14.06 3.03 -7.49
C ILE A 181 -13.82 3.97 -6.31
N ARG A 182 -12.99 4.97 -6.51
CA ARG A 182 -12.53 5.91 -5.48
C ARG A 182 -13.50 7.07 -5.32
N VAL A 183 -13.85 7.38 -4.07
CA VAL A 183 -14.86 8.38 -3.72
C VAL A 183 -14.29 9.35 -2.69
N PHE A 184 -14.56 10.64 -2.90
CA PHE A 184 -14.20 11.72 -1.97
C PHE A 184 -15.44 12.50 -1.56
N GLY A 185 -15.50 12.88 -0.27
CA GLY A 185 -16.64 13.66 0.27
C GLY A 185 -17.82 12.82 0.75
N LEU A 186 -17.88 11.53 0.42
CA LEU A 186 -18.91 10.61 0.87
C LEU A 186 -18.37 9.67 1.97
N GLY A 187 -19.11 9.53 3.06
CA GLY A 187 -18.78 8.58 4.12
C GLY A 187 -19.14 7.14 3.76
N GLU A 188 -18.43 6.16 4.35
CA GLU A 188 -18.61 4.71 4.11
C GLU A 188 -20.08 4.27 4.26
N SER A 189 -20.74 4.65 5.35
CA SER A 189 -22.15 4.29 5.60
C SER A 189 -23.11 4.87 4.56
N ASN A 190 -22.84 6.07 4.04
CA ASN A 190 -23.65 6.66 2.98
C ASN A 190 -23.44 5.93 1.65
N MET A 191 -22.19 5.60 1.34
CA MET A 191 -21.86 4.80 0.15
C MET A 191 -22.51 3.41 0.22
N GLU A 192 -22.45 2.74 1.38
CA GLU A 192 -23.10 1.45 1.61
C GLU A 192 -24.61 1.53 1.39
N ASN A 193 -25.27 2.58 1.92
CA ASN A 193 -26.71 2.79 1.70
C ASN A 193 -27.06 2.98 0.22
N ILE A 194 -26.25 3.73 -0.54
CA ILE A 194 -26.48 3.96 -1.97
C ILE A 194 -26.33 2.64 -2.75
N LEU A 195 -25.32 1.82 -2.38
CA LEU A 195 -24.99 0.59 -3.09
C LEU A 195 -25.70 -0.65 -2.52
N HIS A 196 -26.50 -0.53 -1.46
CA HIS A 196 -27.10 -1.62 -0.68
C HIS A 196 -27.81 -2.66 -1.57
N ASP A 197 -28.71 -2.21 -2.42
CA ASP A 197 -29.48 -3.10 -3.31
C ASP A 197 -28.60 -3.88 -4.29
N MET A 198 -27.52 -3.27 -4.77
CA MET A 198 -26.57 -3.93 -5.63
C MET A 198 -25.74 -4.97 -4.86
N MET A 199 -25.33 -4.62 -3.64
CA MET A 199 -24.55 -5.53 -2.77
C MET A 199 -25.36 -6.77 -2.37
N GLU A 200 -26.65 -6.61 -2.03
CA GLU A 200 -27.52 -7.76 -1.68
C GLU A 200 -27.78 -8.71 -2.87
N LYS A 201 -27.91 -8.16 -4.07
CA LYS A 201 -28.27 -8.93 -5.27
C LYS A 201 -27.07 -9.57 -5.98
N SER A 202 -25.86 -9.10 -5.68
CA SER A 202 -24.67 -9.47 -6.42
C SER A 202 -23.84 -10.52 -5.66
N ALA A 203 -23.78 -11.73 -6.21
CA ALA A 203 -22.92 -12.81 -5.69
C ALA A 203 -21.57 -12.90 -6.44
N ASN A 204 -21.56 -12.55 -7.72
CA ASN A 204 -20.38 -12.46 -8.57
C ASN A 204 -20.73 -11.61 -9.82
N PRO A 205 -20.21 -10.39 -9.94
CA PRO A 205 -19.21 -9.72 -9.09
C PRO A 205 -19.72 -9.41 -7.67
N THR A 206 -18.82 -9.38 -6.67
CA THR A 206 -19.12 -8.87 -5.34
C THR A 206 -18.80 -7.38 -5.25
N ILE A 207 -19.51 -6.65 -4.40
CA ILE A 207 -19.28 -5.23 -4.13
C ILE A 207 -19.03 -5.07 -2.65
N ALA A 208 -17.94 -4.40 -2.28
CA ALA A 208 -17.60 -4.15 -0.88
C ALA A 208 -17.11 -2.71 -0.68
N PRO A 209 -17.71 -1.94 0.27
CA PRO A 209 -17.23 -0.63 0.64
C PRO A 209 -16.02 -0.74 1.58
N TYR A 210 -15.12 0.22 1.48
CA TYR A 210 -13.94 0.35 2.33
C TYR A 210 -13.71 1.81 2.68
N ALA A 211 -13.38 2.08 3.95
CA ALA A 211 -12.91 3.39 4.39
C ALA A 211 -11.38 3.44 4.44
N ARG A 212 -10.84 4.60 4.06
CA ARG A 212 -9.47 5.02 4.32
C ARG A 212 -9.46 6.36 5.03
N THR A 213 -8.28 6.85 5.38
CA THR A 213 -8.16 8.20 5.95
C THR A 213 -8.65 9.24 4.93
N SER A 214 -9.77 9.91 5.25
CA SER A 214 -10.41 10.99 4.46
C SER A 214 -11.00 10.59 3.11
N GLU A 215 -11.08 9.31 2.76
CA GLU A 215 -11.70 8.83 1.51
C GLU A 215 -12.36 7.46 1.68
N CYS A 216 -13.28 7.12 0.79
CA CYS A 216 -13.85 5.79 0.70
C CYS A 216 -13.63 5.22 -0.71
N PHE A 217 -13.76 3.90 -0.86
CA PHE A 217 -13.82 3.27 -2.16
C PHE A 217 -14.73 2.04 -2.14
N ALA A 218 -15.39 1.80 -3.25
CA ALA A 218 -16.10 0.55 -3.50
C ALA A 218 -15.19 -0.37 -4.32
N ARG A 219 -14.95 -1.58 -3.81
CA ARG A 219 -14.27 -2.64 -4.57
C ARG A 219 -15.29 -3.54 -5.21
N VAL A 220 -15.23 -3.67 -6.52
CA VAL A 220 -16.02 -4.60 -7.31
C VAL A 220 -15.12 -5.74 -7.76
N THR A 221 -15.47 -6.98 -7.43
CA THR A 221 -14.60 -8.14 -7.65
C THR A 221 -15.36 -9.24 -8.39
N ALA A 222 -14.86 -9.67 -9.55
CA ALA A 222 -15.37 -10.80 -10.31
C ALA A 222 -14.39 -11.97 -10.31
N LYS A 223 -14.95 -13.20 -10.33
CA LYS A 223 -14.20 -14.44 -10.51
C LYS A 223 -14.71 -15.17 -11.75
N ALA A 224 -13.79 -15.55 -12.65
CA ALA A 224 -14.08 -16.34 -13.86
C ALA A 224 -12.85 -17.16 -14.28
N ASP A 225 -12.94 -17.89 -15.38
CA ASP A 225 -11.83 -18.69 -15.90
C ASP A 225 -10.74 -17.82 -16.54
N THR A 226 -11.11 -16.66 -17.08
CA THR A 226 -10.17 -15.73 -17.74
C THR A 226 -10.38 -14.29 -17.29
N PRO A 227 -9.32 -13.43 -17.33
CA PRO A 227 -9.46 -12.00 -17.03
C PRO A 227 -10.50 -11.32 -17.93
N ALA A 228 -10.58 -11.67 -19.20
CA ALA A 228 -11.53 -11.08 -20.13
C ALA A 228 -13.01 -11.42 -19.79
N GLU A 229 -13.25 -12.55 -19.18
CA GLU A 229 -14.59 -12.90 -18.67
C GLU A 229 -14.89 -12.12 -17.39
N CYS A 230 -13.92 -11.95 -16.51
CA CYS A 230 -14.08 -11.09 -15.34
C CYS A 230 -14.44 -9.65 -15.74
N GLU A 231 -13.71 -9.07 -16.70
CA GLU A 231 -13.97 -7.69 -17.17
C GLU A 231 -15.38 -7.53 -17.72
N LYS A 232 -15.86 -8.48 -18.55
CA LYS A 232 -17.23 -8.46 -19.05
C LYS A 232 -18.30 -8.49 -17.95
N MET A 233 -17.98 -9.09 -16.80
CA MET A 233 -18.86 -9.12 -15.65
C MET A 233 -18.76 -7.83 -14.84
N LEU A 234 -17.57 -7.23 -14.76
CA LEU A 234 -17.29 -6.03 -14.00
C LEU A 234 -17.83 -4.77 -14.69
N ASP A 235 -17.62 -4.62 -16.00
CA ASP A 235 -17.99 -3.41 -16.75
C ASP A 235 -19.42 -2.89 -16.43
N PRO A 236 -20.49 -3.69 -16.54
CA PRO A 236 -21.84 -3.20 -16.31
C PRO A 236 -22.09 -2.81 -14.83
N VAL A 237 -21.42 -3.46 -13.89
CA VAL A 237 -21.56 -3.18 -12.47
C VAL A 237 -20.80 -1.89 -12.09
N VAL A 238 -19.60 -1.72 -12.64
CA VAL A 238 -18.82 -0.49 -12.48
C VAL A 238 -19.57 0.71 -13.06
N ASP A 239 -20.11 0.57 -14.29
CA ASP A 239 -20.90 1.63 -14.94
C ASP A 239 -22.13 2.05 -14.11
N GLU A 240 -22.79 1.10 -13.47
CA GLU A 240 -23.94 1.38 -12.61
C GLU A 240 -23.54 2.10 -11.33
N ILE A 241 -22.46 1.68 -10.68
CA ILE A 241 -21.90 2.34 -9.49
C ILE A 241 -21.47 3.78 -9.82
N LEU A 242 -20.81 4.00 -10.96
CA LEU A 242 -20.42 5.33 -11.41
C LEU A 242 -21.63 6.27 -11.60
N LYS A 243 -22.74 5.76 -12.10
CA LYS A 243 -24.01 6.53 -12.23
C LYS A 243 -24.61 6.87 -10.86
N LEU A 244 -24.58 5.90 -9.93
CA LEU A 244 -25.18 6.09 -8.60
C LEU A 244 -24.37 7.05 -7.71
N LEU A 245 -23.04 6.97 -7.78
CA LEU A 245 -22.13 7.80 -6.97
C LEU A 245 -21.82 9.16 -7.64
N GLY A 246 -21.96 9.27 -8.97
CA GLY A 246 -21.86 10.52 -9.71
C GLY A 246 -20.57 11.29 -9.47
N ASP A 247 -20.72 12.59 -9.15
CA ASP A 247 -19.59 13.52 -9.00
C ASP A 247 -18.71 13.26 -7.76
N ASP A 248 -19.17 12.41 -6.84
CA ASP A 248 -18.35 12.00 -5.69
C ASP A 248 -17.19 11.06 -6.11
N VAL A 249 -17.29 10.43 -7.30
CA VAL A 249 -16.23 9.56 -7.82
C VAL A 249 -15.11 10.39 -8.46
N TYR A 250 -13.88 10.25 -7.94
CA TYR A 250 -12.73 10.92 -8.51
C TYR A 250 -11.85 10.02 -9.41
N GLY A 251 -12.08 8.71 -9.41
CA GLY A 251 -11.40 7.80 -10.32
C GLY A 251 -11.69 6.33 -10.08
N VAL A 252 -11.38 5.50 -11.08
CA VAL A 252 -11.40 4.04 -11.01
C VAL A 252 -9.96 3.55 -11.14
N ASP A 253 -9.54 2.68 -10.24
CA ASP A 253 -8.18 2.10 -10.19
C ASP A 253 -7.03 3.12 -10.18
N VAL A 254 -7.31 4.31 -9.66
CA VAL A 254 -6.31 5.34 -9.48
C VAL A 254 -5.62 5.18 -8.11
N ASP A 255 -4.33 5.51 -8.04
CA ASP A 255 -3.54 5.30 -6.83
C ASP A 255 -3.94 6.24 -5.69
N SER A 256 -4.16 7.52 -6.01
CA SER A 256 -4.49 8.55 -5.02
C SER A 256 -5.15 9.78 -5.65
N LEU A 257 -5.78 10.60 -4.80
CA LEU A 257 -6.34 11.89 -5.21
C LEU A 257 -5.26 12.84 -5.74
N GLU A 258 -4.07 12.81 -5.12
CA GLU A 258 -2.93 13.62 -5.55
C GLU A 258 -2.47 13.26 -6.96
N GLN A 259 -2.49 11.96 -7.30
CA GLN A 259 -2.17 11.50 -8.65
C GLN A 259 -3.16 12.06 -9.67
N VAL A 260 -4.46 11.95 -9.39
CA VAL A 260 -5.52 12.47 -10.28
C VAL A 260 -5.40 13.98 -10.48
N VAL A 261 -5.13 14.73 -9.40
CA VAL A 261 -4.89 16.18 -9.49
C VAL A 261 -3.65 16.48 -10.33
N GLY A 262 -2.54 15.76 -10.07
CA GLY A 262 -1.30 15.94 -10.82
C GLY A 262 -1.47 15.66 -12.33
N ASP A 263 -2.16 14.57 -12.67
CA ASP A 263 -2.44 14.21 -14.06
C ASP A 263 -3.34 15.25 -14.74
N GLY A 264 -4.40 15.68 -14.05
CA GLY A 264 -5.29 16.72 -14.55
C GLY A 264 -4.58 18.08 -14.79
N LEU A 265 -3.61 18.44 -13.96
CA LEU A 265 -2.79 19.63 -14.15
C LEU A 265 -1.85 19.49 -15.36
N ARG A 266 -1.18 18.34 -15.50
CA ARG A 266 -0.30 18.04 -16.65
C ARG A 266 -1.06 18.07 -17.97
N GLU A 267 -2.22 17.42 -18.05
CA GLU A 267 -3.05 17.39 -19.26
C GLU A 267 -3.45 18.78 -19.71
N ARG A 268 -3.78 19.66 -18.77
CA ARG A 268 -4.18 21.05 -19.04
C ARG A 268 -3.00 22.00 -19.16
N LYS A 269 -1.79 21.53 -18.88
CA LYS A 269 -0.56 22.33 -18.84
C LYS A 269 -0.65 23.49 -17.85
N LEU A 270 -1.33 23.27 -16.72
CA LEU A 270 -1.50 24.24 -15.66
C LEU A 270 -0.45 24.04 -14.56
N THR A 271 0.00 25.15 -14.00
CA THR A 271 0.95 25.17 -12.89
C THR A 271 0.28 25.56 -11.59
N LEU A 272 0.80 25.03 -10.48
CA LEU A 272 0.24 25.19 -9.15
C LEU A 272 1.30 25.69 -8.17
N ALA A 273 0.89 26.64 -7.32
CA ALA A 273 1.64 27.06 -6.14
C ALA A 273 0.74 27.04 -4.91
N VAL A 274 1.32 26.78 -3.71
CA VAL A 274 0.55 26.67 -2.47
C VAL A 274 1.10 27.60 -1.38
N ALA A 275 0.20 28.20 -0.61
CA ALA A 275 0.50 28.97 0.60
C ALA A 275 -0.12 28.24 1.81
N GLU A 276 0.72 27.74 2.69
CA GLU A 276 0.31 26.93 3.82
C GLU A 276 0.59 27.63 5.15
N SER A 277 -0.35 27.54 6.09
CA SER A 277 -0.18 28.02 7.45
C SER A 277 -0.27 26.85 8.42
N CYS A 278 -1.46 26.45 8.85
CA CYS A 278 -1.65 25.39 9.85
C CYS A 278 -1.19 24.00 9.38
N THR A 279 -1.13 23.75 8.10
CA THR A 279 -0.70 22.48 7.49
C THR A 279 0.82 22.33 7.40
N GLY A 280 1.58 23.43 7.55
CA GLY A 280 3.03 23.40 7.69
C GLY A 280 3.83 22.83 6.51
N GLY A 281 3.26 22.78 5.30
CA GLY A 281 3.87 22.19 4.11
C GLY A 281 3.31 20.81 3.74
N LEU A 282 2.24 20.35 4.40
CA LEU A 282 1.66 19.03 4.16
C LEU A 282 1.08 18.88 2.74
N LEU A 283 0.41 19.91 2.21
CA LEU A 283 -0.11 19.87 0.84
C LEU A 283 1.04 19.84 -0.16
N SER A 284 2.07 20.68 0.04
CA SER A 284 3.29 20.66 -0.77
C SER A 284 3.94 19.27 -0.78
N LYS A 285 4.03 18.64 0.38
CA LYS A 285 4.58 17.27 0.55
C LYS A 285 3.76 16.26 -0.23
N ARG A 286 2.44 16.24 -0.09
CA ARG A 286 1.53 15.32 -0.80
C ARG A 286 1.63 15.47 -2.32
N LEU A 287 1.70 16.69 -2.84
CA LEU A 287 1.88 16.94 -4.27
C LEU A 287 3.23 16.46 -4.79
N THR A 288 4.30 16.66 -4.00
CA THR A 288 5.66 16.25 -4.39
C THR A 288 5.95 14.77 -4.18
N ASP A 289 5.10 14.01 -3.52
CA ASP A 289 5.20 12.54 -3.45
C ASP A 289 4.90 11.88 -4.80
N ILE A 290 4.21 12.60 -5.69
CA ILE A 290 3.88 12.09 -7.02
C ILE A 290 5.07 12.28 -7.97
N PRO A 291 5.57 11.21 -8.59
CA PRO A 291 6.66 11.32 -9.57
C PRO A 291 6.31 12.28 -10.71
N GLY A 292 7.27 13.15 -11.05
CA GLY A 292 7.06 14.19 -12.08
C GLY A 292 6.27 15.40 -11.60
N ALA A 293 6.14 15.63 -10.30
CA ALA A 293 5.48 16.81 -9.74
C ALA A 293 6.08 18.14 -10.23
N SER A 294 7.36 18.16 -10.63
CA SER A 294 8.03 19.33 -11.21
C SER A 294 7.38 19.86 -12.50
N ASP A 295 6.54 19.07 -13.15
CA ASP A 295 5.87 19.49 -14.39
C ASP A 295 4.72 20.47 -14.12
N TYR A 296 4.15 20.47 -12.92
CA TYR A 296 3.00 21.29 -12.55
C TYR A 296 3.17 22.06 -11.23
N TYR A 297 3.98 21.58 -10.29
CA TYR A 297 4.16 22.21 -9.00
C TYR A 297 5.38 23.12 -8.97
N LEU A 298 5.16 24.43 -8.91
CA LEU A 298 6.25 25.44 -8.93
C LEU A 298 6.87 25.63 -7.54
N GLY A 299 6.11 25.40 -6.48
CA GLY A 299 6.61 25.57 -5.13
C GLY A 299 5.53 25.94 -4.11
N GLY A 300 5.96 26.16 -2.86
CA GLY A 300 5.07 26.56 -1.79
C GLY A 300 5.71 27.48 -0.77
N VAL A 301 4.87 28.29 -0.11
CA VAL A 301 5.27 29.18 0.97
C VAL A 301 4.61 28.74 2.27
N CYS A 302 5.40 28.25 3.22
CA CYS A 302 4.94 27.99 4.56
C CYS A 302 4.87 29.31 5.35
N SER A 303 3.73 30.01 5.27
CA SER A 303 3.50 31.32 5.86
C SER A 303 2.88 31.22 7.25
N TYR A 304 3.65 30.65 8.22
CA TYR A 304 3.14 30.37 9.56
C TYR A 304 2.86 31.65 10.37
N SER A 305 3.75 32.65 10.28
CA SER A 305 3.55 33.94 10.97
C SER A 305 2.83 34.97 10.10
N ASN A 306 2.15 35.93 10.73
CA ASN A 306 1.49 37.04 10.04
C ASN A 306 2.49 37.88 9.23
N SER A 307 3.71 38.06 9.75
CA SER A 307 4.74 38.81 9.04
C SER A 307 5.17 38.18 7.72
N VAL A 308 5.14 36.84 7.60
CA VAL A 308 5.42 36.14 6.35
C VAL A 308 4.21 36.23 5.41
N LYS A 309 2.98 36.12 5.92
CA LYS A 309 1.76 36.35 5.13
C LYS A 309 1.78 37.73 4.46
N GLU A 310 2.15 38.78 5.22
CA GLU A 310 2.22 40.14 4.72
C GLU A 310 3.38 40.32 3.72
N LYS A 311 4.61 39.95 4.11
CA LYS A 311 5.82 40.29 3.33
C LYS A 311 6.00 39.45 2.09
N VAL A 312 5.63 38.18 2.12
CA VAL A 312 5.90 37.23 1.05
C VAL A 312 4.67 37.05 0.16
N LEU A 313 3.48 36.96 0.77
CA LEU A 313 2.23 36.71 0.04
C LEU A 313 1.41 37.98 -0.23
N GLY A 314 1.83 39.13 0.30
CA GLY A 314 1.11 40.40 0.13
C GLY A 314 -0.27 40.44 0.81
N VAL A 315 -0.51 39.61 1.81
CA VAL A 315 -1.74 39.67 2.62
C VAL A 315 -1.79 41.03 3.29
N LYS A 316 -2.91 41.72 3.13
CA LYS A 316 -3.07 43.08 3.67
C LYS A 316 -3.03 43.10 5.18
N LYS A 317 -2.25 44.00 5.75
CA LYS A 317 -2.15 44.18 7.20
C LYS A 317 -3.54 44.46 7.81
N GLU A 318 -4.36 45.25 7.14
CA GLU A 318 -5.74 45.55 7.57
C GLU A 318 -6.58 44.28 7.71
N THR A 319 -6.47 43.32 6.77
CA THR A 319 -7.16 42.02 6.84
C THR A 319 -6.73 41.23 8.08
N LEU A 320 -5.40 41.19 8.33
CA LEU A 320 -4.88 40.48 9.50
C LEU A 320 -5.29 41.14 10.82
N ASP A 321 -5.38 42.47 10.86
CA ASP A 321 -5.76 43.24 12.07
C ASP A 321 -7.28 43.21 12.34
N THR A 322 -8.13 43.05 11.30
CA THR A 322 -9.60 43.09 11.44
C THR A 322 -10.23 41.69 11.58
N VAL A 323 -10.06 40.84 10.57
CA VAL A 323 -10.68 39.49 10.54
C VAL A 323 -9.69 38.40 10.99
N GLY A 324 -8.40 38.73 11.11
CA GLY A 324 -7.36 37.87 11.62
C GLY A 324 -6.80 36.87 10.60
N ALA A 325 -5.75 36.15 11.02
CA ALA A 325 -5.02 35.22 10.18
C ALA A 325 -5.86 33.99 9.76
N VAL A 326 -6.89 33.64 10.51
CA VAL A 326 -7.79 32.51 10.22
C VAL A 326 -9.12 33.08 9.79
N SER A 327 -9.25 33.30 8.50
CA SER A 327 -10.46 33.86 7.86
C SER A 327 -10.49 33.52 6.38
N PRO A 328 -11.67 33.52 5.73
CA PRO A 328 -11.80 33.35 4.27
C PRO A 328 -10.97 34.37 3.50
N GLU A 329 -11.01 35.63 3.91
CA GLU A 329 -10.31 36.75 3.25
C GLU A 329 -8.78 36.55 3.30
N THR A 330 -8.26 36.03 4.41
CA THR A 330 -6.83 35.71 4.51
C THR A 330 -6.47 34.52 3.63
N ALA A 331 -7.27 33.47 3.59
CA ALA A 331 -7.04 32.32 2.71
C ALA A 331 -7.03 32.73 1.22
N GLU A 332 -7.99 33.58 0.81
CA GLU A 332 -8.06 34.11 -0.54
C GLU A 332 -6.84 34.94 -0.90
N GLN A 333 -6.45 35.89 -0.03
CA GLN A 333 -5.25 36.70 -0.28
C GLN A 333 -3.97 35.86 -0.29
N MET A 334 -3.90 34.80 0.50
CA MET A 334 -2.78 33.84 0.46
C MET A 334 -2.72 33.08 -0.86
N ALA A 335 -3.87 32.65 -1.41
CA ALA A 335 -3.96 31.94 -2.68
C ALA A 335 -3.49 32.84 -3.85
N VAL A 336 -4.06 34.05 -3.96
CA VAL A 336 -3.65 35.05 -4.94
C VAL A 336 -2.18 35.41 -4.77
N GLY A 337 -1.76 35.64 -3.55
CA GLY A 337 -0.38 36.04 -3.23
C GLY A 337 0.66 35.02 -3.65
N VAL A 338 0.43 33.72 -3.41
CA VAL A 338 1.39 32.68 -3.79
C VAL A 338 1.43 32.47 -5.30
N ALA A 339 0.28 32.54 -5.99
CA ALA A 339 0.23 32.45 -7.43
C ALA A 339 1.05 33.58 -8.10
N ASN A 340 0.84 34.82 -7.66
CA ASN A 340 1.60 35.96 -8.13
C ASN A 340 3.10 35.87 -7.82
N ALA A 341 3.45 35.44 -6.60
CA ALA A 341 4.84 35.37 -6.17
C ALA A 341 5.66 34.33 -6.93
N LEU A 342 5.03 33.23 -7.34
CA LEU A 342 5.69 32.11 -8.03
C LEU A 342 5.36 32.05 -9.53
N GLY A 343 4.40 32.85 -10.01
CA GLY A 343 4.01 32.88 -11.42
C GLY A 343 3.26 31.62 -11.86
N SER A 344 2.41 31.05 -10.98
CA SER A 344 1.60 29.89 -11.30
C SER A 344 0.20 30.27 -11.78
N ASP A 345 -0.41 29.38 -12.58
CA ASP A 345 -1.77 29.56 -13.08
C ASP A 345 -2.81 29.36 -11.95
N ILE A 346 -2.46 28.52 -10.95
CA ILE A 346 -3.33 28.21 -9.80
C ILE A 346 -2.58 28.51 -8.51
N GLY A 347 -3.26 29.16 -7.58
CA GLY A 347 -2.80 29.38 -6.21
C GLY A 347 -3.74 28.74 -5.20
N VAL A 348 -3.19 28.04 -4.20
CA VAL A 348 -3.98 27.51 -3.08
C VAL A 348 -3.51 28.14 -1.78
N GLY A 349 -4.45 28.72 -1.03
CA GLY A 349 -4.20 29.30 0.29
C GLY A 349 -4.89 28.51 1.39
N ILE A 350 -4.12 28.10 2.42
CA ILE A 350 -4.64 27.33 3.56
C ILE A 350 -4.27 28.02 4.86
N THR A 351 -5.29 28.35 5.67
CA THR A 351 -5.11 28.88 7.01
C THR A 351 -6.12 28.28 7.98
N GLY A 352 -5.75 28.10 9.26
CA GLY A 352 -6.65 27.46 10.22
C GLY A 352 -6.06 27.33 11.61
N ILE A 353 -6.82 26.71 12.49
CA ILE A 353 -6.47 26.42 13.89
C ILE A 353 -6.35 24.90 14.05
N ALA A 354 -5.13 24.39 13.94
CA ALA A 354 -4.87 22.94 14.00
C ALA A 354 -5.07 22.33 15.41
N GLY A 355 -4.96 23.15 16.46
CA GLY A 355 -5.03 22.67 17.84
C GLY A 355 -3.67 22.18 18.39
N PRO A 356 -3.62 21.60 19.63
CA PRO A 356 -4.76 21.33 20.53
C PRO A 356 -5.34 22.57 21.21
N GLY A 357 -4.69 23.73 21.15
CA GLY A 357 -5.15 25.01 21.70
C GLY A 357 -5.37 26.07 20.64
N GLY A 358 -5.71 27.32 21.07
CA GLY A 358 -5.85 28.48 20.19
C GLY A 358 -7.23 28.67 19.58
N GLY A 359 -8.17 27.75 19.80
CA GLY A 359 -9.55 27.92 19.40
C GLY A 359 -10.32 28.90 20.31
N THR A 360 -11.32 29.56 19.76
CA THR A 360 -12.32 30.39 20.46
C THR A 360 -13.72 29.86 20.14
N GLU A 361 -14.75 30.44 20.78
CA GLU A 361 -16.13 30.08 20.50
C GLU A 361 -16.50 30.34 19.02
N ASP A 362 -16.06 31.48 18.47
CA ASP A 362 -16.29 31.86 17.06
C ASP A 362 -15.37 31.15 16.07
N LYS A 363 -14.18 30.74 16.49
CA LYS A 363 -13.17 30.07 15.68
C LYS A 363 -12.67 28.83 16.43
N PRO A 364 -13.39 27.72 16.38
CA PRO A 364 -13.03 26.51 17.14
C PRO A 364 -11.75 25.84 16.59
N THR A 365 -11.10 25.05 17.43
CA THR A 365 -10.02 24.15 17.02
C THR A 365 -10.53 23.22 15.91
N GLY A 366 -9.74 23.03 14.86
CA GLY A 366 -10.10 22.25 13.68
C GLY A 366 -10.70 23.10 12.54
N LEU A 367 -11.01 24.38 12.79
CA LEU A 367 -11.47 25.28 11.71
C LEU A 367 -10.33 25.56 10.73
N VAL A 368 -10.56 25.27 9.45
CA VAL A 368 -9.62 25.52 8.35
C VAL A 368 -10.36 26.19 7.20
N TYR A 369 -9.76 27.25 6.65
CA TYR A 369 -10.18 27.87 5.40
C TYR A 369 -9.21 27.52 4.30
N ILE A 370 -9.76 27.09 3.17
CA ILE A 370 -9.03 26.75 1.95
C ILE A 370 -9.60 27.63 0.84
N SER A 371 -8.72 28.31 0.12
CA SER A 371 -9.08 29.06 -1.07
C SER A 371 -8.26 28.60 -2.24
N VAL A 372 -8.89 28.51 -3.40
CA VAL A 372 -8.24 28.24 -4.68
C VAL A 372 -8.46 29.45 -5.59
N TRP A 373 -7.39 29.99 -6.10
CA TRP A 373 -7.40 31.04 -7.12
C TRP A 373 -6.93 30.47 -8.45
N TYR A 374 -7.57 30.86 -9.51
CA TYR A 374 -7.23 30.48 -10.89
C TYR A 374 -7.33 31.70 -11.80
N ASP A 375 -6.31 31.94 -12.67
CA ASP A 375 -6.25 33.06 -13.60
C ASP A 375 -7.12 32.83 -14.84
#